data_5b31b3310b335713842b16db24c77eae
#
_entry.id   5b31b3310b335713842b16db24c77eae
#
_cell.length_a   1.000
_cell.length_b   1.000
_cell.length_c   1.000
_cell.angle_alpha   90.00
_cell.angle_beta   90.00
_cell.angle_gamma   90.00
#
_symmetry.space_group_name_H-M   'P 1'
#
loop_
_entity.id
_entity.type
_entity.pdbx_description
1 polymer ?
#
loop_
_entity_poly.entity_id
_entity_poly.type
_entity_poly.pdbx_seq_one_letter_code
_entity_poly.pdbx_strand_id
1 'polypeptide(L)'
;MKTLHTISKTPTSNLLTSCLEAIAEEDGVLFLEDGVYYIWKDIKDLIHTEQYECYALKEDLLARGIEITSLKGVNLVDYPAFVDLCEKYEKIINWF
;
A
#
# COMPACT_ATOMS: atom_id res chain seq x y z
N MET A 1 10.72 -13.51 7.92
CA MET A 1 10.93 -12.06 8.12
C MET A 1 9.84 -11.29 7.39
N LYS A 2 9.11 -10.44 8.11
CA LYS A 2 8.04 -9.64 7.52
C LYS A 2 8.58 -8.34 6.94
N THR A 3 8.29 -8.08 5.69
CA THR A 3 8.71 -6.87 4.99
C THR A 3 7.51 -6.02 4.62
N LEU A 4 7.61 -4.71 4.84
CA LEU A 4 6.62 -3.75 4.36
C LEU A 4 7.13 -3.12 3.07
N HIS A 5 6.38 -3.30 1.99
CA HIS A 5 6.71 -2.72 0.70
C HIS A 5 5.92 -1.43 0.53
N THR A 6 6.58 -0.33 0.21
CA THR A 6 5.91 0.94 0.01
C THR A 6 5.90 1.32 -1.46
N ILE A 7 4.74 1.73 -1.94
CA ILE A 7 4.52 2.16 -3.33
C ILE A 7 4.13 3.64 -3.31
N SER A 8 5.00 4.49 -3.86
CA SER A 8 4.79 5.95 -3.86
C SER A 8 4.59 6.54 -5.26
N LYS A 9 4.61 5.72 -6.31
CA LYS A 9 4.43 6.19 -7.69
C LYS A 9 3.05 5.82 -8.22
N THR A 10 2.62 6.55 -9.27
CA THR A 10 1.31 6.34 -9.89
C THR A 10 1.18 4.96 -10.52
N PRO A 11 -0.06 4.50 -10.78
CA PRO A 11 -0.29 3.22 -11.45
C PRO A 11 0.29 3.10 -12.86
N THR A 12 0.72 4.19 -13.45
CA THR A 12 1.37 4.16 -14.77
C THR A 12 2.79 3.61 -14.71
N SER A 13 3.38 3.53 -13.52
CA SER A 13 4.70 2.91 -13.35
C SER A 13 4.55 1.39 -13.25
N ASN A 14 5.67 0.67 -13.47
CA ASN A 14 5.68 -0.79 -13.34
C ASN A 14 6.14 -1.25 -11.95
N LEU A 15 6.18 -0.33 -10.98
CA LEU A 15 6.74 -0.63 -9.67
C LEU A 15 5.90 -1.63 -8.89
N LEU A 16 4.57 -1.54 -8.95
CA LEU A 16 3.73 -2.51 -8.25
C LEU A 16 3.93 -3.91 -8.81
N THR A 17 4.03 -4.07 -10.13
CA THR A 17 4.29 -5.35 -10.75
C THR A 17 5.61 -5.94 -10.24
N SER A 18 6.67 -5.13 -10.21
CA SER A 18 7.96 -5.56 -9.70
C SER A 18 7.90 -5.94 -8.22
N CYS A 19 7.15 -5.15 -7.43
CA CYS A 19 6.94 -5.45 -6.03
C CYS A 19 6.26 -6.81 -5.84
N LEU A 20 5.19 -7.07 -6.60
CA LEU A 20 4.43 -8.32 -6.48
C LEU A 20 5.24 -9.54 -6.88
N GLU A 21 6.23 -9.38 -7.74
CA GLU A 21 7.16 -10.46 -8.08
C GLU A 21 8.12 -10.79 -6.93
N ALA A 22 8.37 -9.82 -6.06
CA ALA A 22 9.32 -9.96 -4.95
C ALA A 22 8.65 -10.22 -3.61
N ILE A 23 7.34 -10.08 -3.51
CA ILE A 23 6.62 -10.14 -2.25
C ILE A 23 6.55 -11.57 -1.71
N ALA A 24 6.68 -11.70 -0.39
CA ALA A 24 6.54 -12.97 0.31
C ALA A 24 5.21 -13.02 1.07
N GLU A 25 4.79 -14.21 1.46
CA GLU A 25 3.45 -14.48 1.99
C GLU A 25 3.05 -13.63 3.20
N GLU A 26 3.99 -13.29 4.07
CA GLU A 26 3.70 -12.51 5.28
C GLU A 26 3.95 -11.02 5.13
N ASP A 27 4.33 -10.58 3.94
CA ASP A 27 4.65 -9.18 3.70
C ASP A 27 3.39 -8.32 3.61
N GLY A 28 3.58 -7.01 3.75
CA GLY A 28 2.51 -6.05 3.54
C GLY A 28 2.87 -5.04 2.46
N VAL A 29 1.86 -4.37 1.93
CA VAL A 29 2.02 -3.32 0.92
C VAL A 29 1.34 -2.06 1.42
N LEU A 30 2.07 -0.95 1.43
CA LEU A 30 1.54 0.35 1.81
C LEU A 30 1.60 1.30 0.62
N PHE A 31 0.47 1.87 0.28
CA PHE A 31 0.38 2.90 -0.75
C PHE A 31 0.41 4.27 -0.09
N LEU A 32 1.34 5.12 -0.52
CA LEU A 32 1.49 6.49 -0.01
C LEU A 32 1.82 7.42 -1.17
N GLU A 33 1.72 8.72 -0.95
CA GLU A 33 1.93 9.73 -1.98
C GLU A 33 1.09 9.39 -3.23
N ASP A 34 1.68 9.40 -4.41
CA ASP A 34 0.94 9.11 -5.64
C ASP A 34 0.54 7.64 -5.77
N GLY A 35 1.12 6.77 -4.95
CA GLY A 35 0.72 5.36 -4.91
C GLY A 35 -0.73 5.16 -4.46
N VAL A 36 -1.31 6.12 -3.73
CA VAL A 36 -2.71 6.00 -3.30
C VAL A 36 -3.70 6.02 -4.47
N TYR A 37 -3.28 6.42 -5.66
CA TYR A 37 -4.14 6.33 -6.84
C TYR A 37 -4.48 4.89 -7.23
N TYR A 38 -3.72 3.91 -6.78
CA TYR A 38 -4.10 2.50 -6.93
C TYR A 38 -5.42 2.18 -6.21
N ILE A 39 -5.73 2.91 -5.15
CA ILE A 39 -6.95 2.70 -4.37
C ILE A 39 -8.19 3.14 -5.15
N TRP A 40 -8.04 4.10 -6.07
CA TRP A 40 -9.12 4.58 -6.92
C TRP A 40 -9.52 3.53 -7.96
N LYS A 41 -8.60 2.67 -8.38
CA LYS A 41 -8.89 1.56 -9.26
C LYS A 41 -9.33 0.35 -8.42
N ASP A 42 -9.87 -0.67 -9.06
CA ASP A 42 -10.21 -1.87 -8.33
C ASP A 42 -8.91 -2.64 -8.02
N ILE A 43 -8.38 -2.37 -6.84
CA ILE A 43 -7.11 -2.94 -6.41
C ILE A 43 -7.15 -4.47 -6.32
N LYS A 44 -8.34 -5.05 -6.16
CA LYS A 44 -8.49 -6.52 -6.10
C LYS A 44 -8.05 -7.19 -7.39
N ASP A 45 -8.18 -6.48 -8.51
CA ASP A 45 -7.74 -7.00 -9.80
C ASP A 45 -6.23 -6.91 -9.98
N LEU A 46 -5.57 -6.09 -9.16
CA LEU A 46 -4.13 -5.85 -9.25
C LEU A 46 -3.34 -6.70 -8.28
N ILE A 47 -3.84 -6.89 -7.07
CA ILE A 47 -3.19 -7.70 -6.05
C ILE A 47 -4.25 -8.54 -5.34
N HIS A 48 -3.81 -9.65 -4.79
CA HIS A 48 -4.67 -10.51 -3.98
C HIS A 48 -4.67 -10.01 -2.54
N THR A 49 -5.59 -9.07 -2.24
CA THR A 49 -5.68 -8.45 -0.90
C THR A 49 -5.97 -9.47 0.19
N GLU A 50 -6.41 -10.67 -0.19
CA GLU A 50 -6.63 -11.77 0.74
C GLU A 50 -5.32 -12.42 1.21
N GLN A 51 -4.26 -12.31 0.41
CA GLN A 51 -2.97 -12.93 0.70
C GLN A 51 -2.01 -12.00 1.40
N TYR A 52 -2.17 -10.68 1.22
CA TYR A 52 -1.25 -9.67 1.75
C TYR A 52 -2.02 -8.63 2.51
N GLU A 53 -1.42 -8.11 3.58
CA GLU A 53 -1.95 -6.95 4.26
C GLU A 53 -1.71 -5.71 3.41
N CYS A 54 -2.78 -5.01 3.03
CA CYS A 54 -2.70 -3.80 2.22
C CYS A 54 -3.10 -2.60 3.05
N TYR A 55 -2.35 -1.53 2.93
CA TYR A 55 -2.56 -0.29 3.67
C TYR A 55 -2.53 0.90 2.72
N ALA A 56 -3.21 1.97 3.08
CA ALA A 56 -3.14 3.24 2.35
C ALA A 56 -3.07 4.38 3.35
N LEU A 57 -2.21 5.35 3.07
CA LEU A 57 -2.02 6.50 3.96
C LEU A 57 -3.18 7.47 3.78
N LYS A 58 -3.92 7.66 4.86
CA LYS A 58 -5.13 8.47 4.87
C LYS A 58 -4.89 9.92 4.43
N GLU A 59 -3.84 10.53 4.93
CA GLU A 59 -3.51 11.92 4.60
C GLU A 59 -3.27 12.11 3.10
N ASP A 60 -2.63 11.15 2.46
CA ASP A 60 -2.36 11.23 1.03
C ASP A 60 -3.61 11.00 0.19
N LEU A 61 -4.52 10.14 0.64
CA LEU A 61 -5.82 9.98 -0.01
C LEU A 61 -6.63 11.28 0.06
N LEU A 62 -6.69 11.90 1.23
CA LEU A 62 -7.43 13.15 1.43
C LEU A 62 -6.81 14.28 0.61
N ALA A 63 -5.49 14.36 0.56
CA ALA A 63 -4.80 15.42 -0.21
C ALA A 63 -5.10 15.34 -1.70
N ARG A 64 -5.44 14.16 -2.21
CA ARG A 64 -5.73 13.95 -3.63
C ARG A 64 -7.22 13.83 -3.93
N GLY A 65 -8.07 14.10 -2.94
CA GLY A 65 -9.52 14.07 -3.13
C GLY A 65 -10.10 12.67 -3.38
N ILE A 66 -9.40 11.63 -2.97
CA ILE A 66 -9.87 10.26 -3.14
C ILE A 66 -10.80 9.90 -1.98
N GLU A 67 -12.04 9.52 -2.32
CA GLU A 67 -13.01 9.12 -1.32
C GLU A 67 -12.66 7.78 -0.68
N ILE A 68 -12.92 7.71 0.64
CA ILE A 68 -12.50 6.58 1.46
C ILE A 68 -13.67 5.65 1.80
N THR A 69 -14.80 5.77 1.09
CA THR A 69 -16.05 5.16 1.51
C THR A 69 -16.18 3.65 1.28
N SER A 70 -15.29 3.01 0.53
CA SER A 70 -15.40 1.57 0.31
C SER A 70 -14.07 0.92 -0.05
N LEU A 71 -13.15 0.91 0.93
CA LEU A 71 -11.86 0.27 0.73
C LEU A 71 -11.88 -1.17 1.27
N LYS A 72 -12.51 -2.06 0.52
CA LYS A 72 -12.49 -3.48 0.90
C LYS A 72 -11.09 -4.06 0.71
N GLY A 73 -10.58 -4.66 1.76
CA GLY A 73 -9.27 -5.30 1.71
C GLY A 73 -8.09 -4.35 1.89
N VAL A 74 -8.34 -3.07 2.14
CA VAL A 74 -7.29 -2.09 2.37
C VAL A 74 -7.53 -1.41 3.71
N ASN A 75 -6.50 -1.39 4.55
CA ASN A 75 -6.55 -0.75 5.86
C ASN A 75 -6.05 0.68 5.75
N LEU A 76 -6.87 1.64 6.21
CA LEU A 76 -6.44 3.03 6.27
C LEU A 76 -5.54 3.24 7.46
N VAL A 77 -4.43 3.94 7.25
CA VAL A 77 -3.52 4.32 8.32
C VAL A 77 -3.23 5.81 8.21
N ASP A 78 -3.22 6.49 9.36
CA ASP A 78 -2.73 7.86 9.45
C ASP A 78 -1.23 7.84 9.74
N TYR A 79 -0.58 9.02 9.85
CA TYR A 79 0.84 9.06 10.11
C TYR A 79 1.26 8.34 11.40
N PRO A 80 0.57 8.53 12.54
CA PRO A 80 0.94 7.77 13.74
C PRO A 80 0.83 6.26 13.55
N ALA A 81 -0.21 5.79 12.88
CA ALA A 81 -0.37 4.36 12.61
C ALA A 81 0.70 3.84 11.63
N PHE A 82 1.11 4.68 10.69
CA PHE A 82 2.20 4.34 9.77
C PHE A 82 3.51 4.12 10.54
N VAL A 83 3.81 4.98 11.51
CA VAL A 83 4.99 4.81 12.36
C VAL A 83 4.93 3.47 13.11
N ASP A 84 3.76 3.13 13.65
CA ASP A 84 3.56 1.84 14.32
C ASP A 84 3.77 0.67 13.36
N LEU A 85 3.33 0.79 12.11
CA LEU A 85 3.57 -0.22 11.09
C LEU A 85 5.06 -0.42 10.83
N CYS A 86 5.82 0.64 10.78
CA CYS A 86 7.26 0.55 10.56
C CYS A 86 7.95 -0.23 11.67
N GLU A 87 7.41 -0.19 12.88
CA GLU A 87 7.93 -0.99 13.99
C GLU A 87 7.48 -2.44 13.94
N LYS A 88 6.28 -2.68 13.40
CA LYS A 88 5.72 -4.04 13.29
C LYS A 88 6.47 -4.89 12.26
N TYR A 89 6.89 -4.28 11.17
CA TYR A 89 7.62 -4.98 10.12
C TYR A 89 9.12 -4.89 10.36
N GLU A 90 9.82 -5.98 10.12
CA GLU A 90 11.26 -6.08 10.38
C GLU A 90 12.09 -5.35 9.31
N LYS A 91 11.54 -5.20 8.12
CA LYS A 91 12.22 -4.57 6.99
C LYS A 91 11.25 -3.73 6.19
N ILE A 92 11.73 -2.65 5.61
CA ILE A 92 10.96 -1.79 4.73
C ILE A 92 11.68 -1.68 3.40
N ILE A 93 10.96 -1.94 2.31
CA ILE A 93 11.48 -1.74 0.95
C ILE A 93 10.64 -0.67 0.28
N ASN A 94 11.28 0.43 -0.10
CA ASN A 94 10.63 1.51 -0.83
C ASN A 94 10.83 1.31 -2.32
N TRP A 95 9.73 1.17 -3.04
CA TRP A 95 9.74 1.02 -4.49
C TRP A 95 9.56 2.39 -5.14
N PHE A 96 10.60 2.89 -5.81
CA PHE A 96 10.57 4.21 -6.46
C PHE A 96 11.46 4.28 -7.69
#